data_f8a7762558f84a82bac15e28127b9467
#
_entry.id   f8a7762558f84a82bac15e28127b9467
#
_cell.length_a   1.000
_cell.length_b   1.000
_cell.length_c   1.000
_cell.angle_alpha   90.00
_cell.angle_beta   90.00
_cell.angle_gamma   90.00
#
_symmetry.space_group_name_H-M   'P 1'
#
loop_
_entity.id
_entity.type
_entity.pdbx_description
1 polymer ?
#
loop_
_entity_poly.entity_id
_entity_poly.type
_entity_poly.pdbx_seq_one_letter_code
_entity_poly.pdbx_strand_id
1 'polypeptide(L)'
;MSNAWKMYKRLVAIETMRIFPPNVRGRPRKLKFDDAFDCILDVVRTGMQWRRLRPEHCSYITVFKTMHKWASAGVFRTAYIRLLELYSRRRRPKYYCIDSSYVKNVYGRDCTGRNPTDRGRRASKLSTIVDDMGIPHTFHAAPGNTSDQRLLEPLLSQMLVPPVPAAEMFADKGYDSARNRAHCREYGLRDRIFKRRTINGPRTHAKRGVIERFFSWHDKYRRLLVRYEQGIGIYLEMTYLAAGNLLANREIFGVGSV
;
A
#
# COMPACT_ATOMS: atom_id res chain seq x y z
N MET A 1 -21.37 -4.80 -4.03
CA MET A 1 -19.93 -5.12 -3.89
C MET A 1 -19.53 -6.07 -5.02
N SER A 2 -18.48 -5.77 -5.78
CA SER A 2 -18.00 -6.61 -6.88
C SER A 2 -17.57 -8.00 -6.41
N ASN A 3 -17.63 -9.01 -7.30
CA ASN A 3 -17.18 -10.37 -6.98
C ASN A 3 -15.69 -10.40 -6.58
N ALA A 4 -14.89 -9.51 -7.14
CA ALA A 4 -13.46 -9.40 -6.85
C ALA A 4 -13.19 -8.83 -5.44
N TRP A 5 -14.02 -7.90 -4.94
CA TRP A 5 -13.98 -7.47 -3.56
C TRP A 5 -14.27 -8.60 -2.57
N LYS A 6 -15.28 -9.44 -2.88
CA LYS A 6 -15.56 -10.64 -2.11
C LYS A 6 -14.35 -11.58 -2.08
N MET A 7 -13.60 -11.67 -3.21
CA MET A 7 -12.39 -12.47 -3.27
C MET A 7 -11.30 -11.95 -2.32
N TYR A 8 -11.01 -10.65 -2.29
CA TYR A 8 -10.02 -10.10 -1.37
C TYR A 8 -10.42 -10.28 0.10
N LYS A 9 -11.67 -9.98 0.44
CA LYS A 9 -12.21 -10.24 1.79
C LYS A 9 -12.07 -11.71 2.18
N ARG A 10 -12.32 -12.64 1.24
CA ARG A 10 -12.10 -14.08 1.44
C ARG A 10 -10.63 -14.44 1.68
N LEU A 11 -9.69 -13.84 0.95
CA LEU A 11 -8.25 -14.04 1.19
C LEU A 11 -7.85 -13.54 2.58
N VAL A 12 -8.33 -12.39 3.02
CA VAL A 12 -8.12 -11.89 4.39
C VAL A 12 -8.70 -12.86 5.42
N ALA A 13 -9.89 -13.43 5.17
CA ALA A 13 -10.51 -14.43 6.05
C ALA A 13 -9.64 -15.69 6.15
N ILE A 14 -9.16 -16.21 5.03
CA ILE A 14 -8.28 -17.39 4.99
C ILE A 14 -7.01 -17.15 5.81
N GLU A 15 -6.33 -16.00 5.60
CA GLU A 15 -5.12 -15.67 6.36
C GLU A 15 -5.41 -15.47 7.85
N THR A 16 -6.54 -14.84 8.18
CA THR A 16 -6.96 -14.69 9.57
C THR A 16 -7.18 -16.03 10.23
N MET A 17 -7.87 -16.97 9.57
CA MET A 17 -8.11 -18.31 10.10
C MET A 17 -6.82 -19.15 10.22
N ARG A 18 -5.89 -19.00 9.25
CA ARG A 18 -4.60 -19.67 9.28
C ARG A 18 -3.75 -19.25 10.46
N ILE A 19 -3.70 -17.94 10.74
CA ILE A 19 -2.84 -17.36 11.80
C ILE A 19 -3.55 -17.42 13.17
N PHE A 20 -4.86 -17.28 13.18
CA PHE A 20 -5.68 -17.24 14.38
C PHE A 20 -6.85 -18.23 14.27
N PRO A 21 -6.61 -19.54 14.32
CA PRO A 21 -7.67 -20.54 14.21
C PRO A 21 -8.73 -20.34 15.29
N PRO A 22 -9.96 -20.81 15.06
CA PRO A 22 -11.01 -20.80 16.08
C PRO A 22 -10.57 -21.59 17.33
N ASN A 23 -10.92 -21.08 18.50
CA ASN A 23 -10.67 -21.83 19.73
C ASN A 23 -11.54 -23.10 19.74
N VAL A 24 -10.91 -24.27 19.92
CA VAL A 24 -11.60 -25.55 20.05
C VAL A 24 -12.34 -25.65 21.40
N ARG A 25 -11.87 -24.94 22.43
CA ARG A 25 -12.48 -24.87 23.77
C ARG A 25 -12.62 -23.42 24.21
N GLY A 26 -13.68 -23.12 24.96
CA GLY A 26 -13.92 -21.81 25.55
C GLY A 26 -15.09 -21.05 24.90
N ARG A 27 -15.36 -19.84 25.40
CA ARG A 27 -16.46 -19.01 24.92
C ARG A 27 -16.23 -18.57 23.48
N PRO A 28 -17.20 -18.73 22.55
CA PRO A 28 -17.11 -18.24 21.17
C PRO A 28 -16.79 -16.74 21.12
N ARG A 29 -16.04 -16.33 20.09
CA ARG A 29 -15.75 -14.90 19.85
C ARG A 29 -17.05 -14.18 19.52
N LYS A 30 -17.37 -13.10 20.25
CA LYS A 30 -18.56 -12.29 19.98
C LYS A 30 -18.44 -11.53 18.65
N LEU A 31 -17.23 -11.06 18.30
CA LEU A 31 -16.97 -10.35 17.04
C LEU A 31 -16.70 -11.35 15.92
N LYS A 32 -17.61 -11.43 14.96
CA LYS A 32 -17.45 -12.22 13.75
C LYS A 32 -16.42 -11.58 12.83
N PHE A 33 -15.81 -12.38 11.94
CA PHE A 33 -14.82 -11.89 10.97
C PHE A 33 -15.39 -10.79 10.09
N ASP A 34 -16.58 -10.99 9.52
CA ASP A 34 -17.20 -10.05 8.59
C ASP A 34 -17.45 -8.69 9.25
N ASP A 35 -18.00 -8.67 10.46
CA ASP A 35 -18.26 -7.45 11.22
C ASP A 35 -16.97 -6.72 11.56
N ALA A 36 -15.91 -7.47 11.96
CA ALA A 36 -14.60 -6.91 12.22
C ALA A 36 -13.99 -6.26 10.98
N PHE A 37 -14.02 -6.99 9.86
CA PHE A 37 -13.43 -6.54 8.59
C PHE A 37 -14.14 -5.29 8.07
N ASP A 38 -15.47 -5.29 8.03
CA ASP A 38 -16.27 -4.17 7.53
C ASP A 38 -16.09 -2.93 8.41
N CYS A 39 -16.10 -3.07 9.74
CA CYS A 39 -15.80 -1.99 10.67
C CYS A 39 -14.39 -1.41 10.49
N ILE A 40 -13.36 -2.26 10.31
CA ILE A 40 -11.98 -1.81 10.07
C ILE A 40 -11.91 -1.05 8.73
N LEU A 41 -12.53 -1.58 7.68
CA LEU A 41 -12.56 -0.93 6.39
C LEU A 41 -13.23 0.44 6.45
N ASP A 42 -14.34 0.57 7.17
CA ASP A 42 -15.06 1.84 7.35
C ASP A 42 -14.16 2.88 8.03
N VAL A 43 -13.42 2.49 9.07
CA VAL A 43 -12.44 3.40 9.70
C VAL A 43 -11.36 3.82 8.70
N VAL A 44 -10.82 2.90 7.90
CA VAL A 44 -9.78 3.20 6.93
C VAL A 44 -10.31 4.12 5.81
N ARG A 45 -11.53 3.88 5.32
CA ARG A 45 -12.15 4.69 4.26
C ARG A 45 -12.56 6.08 4.73
N THR A 46 -13.25 6.18 5.87
CA THR A 46 -13.86 7.43 6.35
C THR A 46 -12.91 8.28 7.17
N GLY A 47 -11.87 7.69 7.77
CA GLY A 47 -10.98 8.36 8.71
C GLY A 47 -11.61 8.63 10.06
N MET A 48 -12.77 8.03 10.36
CA MET A 48 -13.45 8.23 11.64
C MET A 48 -12.57 7.81 12.82
N GLN A 49 -12.78 8.45 13.95
CA GLN A 49 -12.13 8.04 15.19
C GLN A 49 -12.68 6.68 15.66
N TRP A 50 -11.81 5.78 16.10
CA TRP A 50 -12.21 4.48 16.64
C TRP A 50 -13.32 4.57 17.68
N ARG A 51 -13.29 5.57 18.55
CA ARG A 51 -14.33 5.82 19.58
C ARG A 51 -15.73 6.12 19.00
N ARG A 52 -15.81 6.54 17.73
CA ARG A 52 -17.08 6.83 17.04
C ARG A 52 -17.68 5.58 16.37
N LEU A 53 -16.88 4.52 16.23
CA LEU A 53 -17.34 3.27 15.69
C LEU A 53 -18.44 2.67 16.60
N ARG A 54 -19.52 2.18 16.02
CA ARG A 54 -20.65 1.57 16.73
C ARG A 54 -20.92 0.17 16.16
N PRO A 55 -20.06 -0.82 16.49
CA PRO A 55 -20.29 -2.19 16.08
C PRO A 55 -21.52 -2.77 16.81
N GLU A 56 -22.30 -3.59 16.12
CA GLU A 56 -23.60 -4.07 16.60
C GLU A 56 -23.50 -4.95 17.85
N HIS A 57 -22.46 -5.81 17.93
CA HIS A 57 -22.37 -6.85 18.94
C HIS A 57 -21.20 -6.75 19.91
N CYS A 58 -20.39 -5.68 19.81
CA CYS A 58 -19.21 -5.53 20.65
C CYS A 58 -18.80 -4.06 20.86
N SER A 59 -17.82 -3.85 21.74
CA SER A 59 -17.20 -2.52 21.90
C SER A 59 -16.25 -2.19 20.73
N TYR A 60 -16.16 -0.90 20.37
CA TYR A 60 -15.14 -0.40 19.44
C TYR A 60 -13.70 -0.82 19.83
N ILE A 61 -13.44 -0.98 21.14
CA ILE A 61 -12.14 -1.45 21.65
C ILE A 61 -11.82 -2.86 21.14
N THR A 62 -12.85 -3.73 21.02
CA THR A 62 -12.67 -5.08 20.50
C THR A 62 -12.26 -5.06 19.03
N VAL A 63 -12.90 -4.20 18.21
CA VAL A 63 -12.54 -4.02 16.80
C VAL A 63 -11.13 -3.43 16.68
N PHE A 64 -10.81 -2.41 17.48
CA PHE A 64 -9.48 -1.80 17.52
C PHE A 64 -8.37 -2.81 17.85
N LYS A 65 -8.57 -3.61 18.92
CA LYS A 65 -7.62 -4.68 19.29
C LYS A 65 -7.50 -5.74 18.20
N THR A 66 -8.61 -6.07 17.53
CA THR A 66 -8.62 -7.02 16.40
C THR A 66 -7.81 -6.48 15.23
N MET A 67 -8.01 -5.20 14.84
CA MET A 67 -7.19 -4.54 13.82
C MET A 67 -5.70 -4.61 14.15
N HIS A 68 -5.31 -4.22 15.37
CA HIS A 68 -3.91 -4.29 15.79
C HIS A 68 -3.35 -5.72 15.76
N LYS A 69 -4.14 -6.70 16.21
CA LYS A 69 -3.75 -8.12 16.17
C LYS A 69 -3.51 -8.60 14.73
N TRP A 70 -4.42 -8.30 13.82
CA TRP A 70 -4.29 -8.67 12.40
C TRP A 70 -3.13 -7.96 11.73
N ALA A 71 -2.98 -6.66 11.97
CA ALA A 71 -1.89 -5.87 11.42
C ALA A 71 -0.51 -6.32 11.94
N SER A 72 -0.37 -6.58 13.23
CA SER A 72 0.91 -7.09 13.79
C SER A 72 1.31 -8.46 13.23
N ALA A 73 0.34 -9.23 12.74
CA ALA A 73 0.56 -10.52 12.10
C ALA A 73 0.69 -10.43 10.56
N GLY A 74 0.61 -9.24 9.96
CA GLY A 74 0.75 -9.03 8.52
C GLY A 74 -0.39 -9.62 7.68
N VAL A 75 -1.60 -9.73 8.24
CA VAL A 75 -2.74 -10.38 7.57
C VAL A 75 -3.10 -9.70 6.26
N PHE A 76 -3.19 -8.36 6.24
CA PHE A 76 -3.60 -7.64 5.04
C PHE A 76 -2.51 -7.65 3.96
N ARG A 77 -1.24 -7.52 4.36
CA ARG A 77 -0.11 -7.66 3.45
C ARG A 77 -0.07 -9.04 2.82
N THR A 78 -0.22 -10.11 3.61
CA THR A 78 -0.18 -11.49 3.10
C THR A 78 -1.34 -11.78 2.16
N ALA A 79 -2.55 -11.34 2.50
CA ALA A 79 -3.71 -11.45 1.61
C ALA A 79 -3.51 -10.66 0.30
N TYR A 80 -2.89 -9.48 0.38
CA TYR A 80 -2.57 -8.66 -0.78
C TYR A 80 -1.54 -9.34 -1.68
N ILE A 81 -0.48 -9.94 -1.13
CA ILE A 81 0.52 -10.70 -1.89
C ILE A 81 -0.17 -11.78 -2.73
N ARG A 82 -1.04 -12.58 -2.13
CA ARG A 82 -1.78 -13.64 -2.86
C ARG A 82 -2.64 -13.08 -3.98
N LEU A 83 -3.31 -11.96 -3.74
CA LEU A 83 -4.11 -11.28 -4.77
C LEU A 83 -3.21 -10.76 -5.91
N LEU A 84 -2.05 -10.18 -5.57
CA LEU A 84 -1.09 -9.66 -6.53
C LEU A 84 -0.43 -10.79 -7.35
N GLU A 85 -0.16 -11.95 -6.75
CA GLU A 85 0.31 -13.15 -7.48
C GLU A 85 -0.72 -13.62 -8.51
N LEU A 86 -2.01 -13.67 -8.15
CA LEU A 86 -3.08 -14.01 -9.08
C LEU A 86 -3.19 -13.01 -10.24
N TYR A 87 -3.02 -11.73 -9.94
CA TYR A 87 -2.96 -10.66 -10.93
C TYR A 87 -1.75 -10.84 -11.87
N SER A 88 -0.56 -11.07 -11.32
CA SER A 88 0.69 -11.19 -12.07
C SER A 88 0.74 -12.42 -12.99
N ARG A 89 0.01 -13.48 -12.67
CA ARG A 89 -0.17 -14.64 -13.57
C ARG A 89 -1.00 -14.32 -14.82
N ARG A 90 -1.91 -13.36 -14.71
CA ARG A 90 -2.83 -12.95 -15.81
C ARG A 90 -2.29 -11.80 -16.63
N ARG A 91 -1.41 -10.99 -16.05
CA ARG A 91 -0.90 -9.78 -16.66
C ARG A 91 0.57 -9.56 -16.36
N ARG A 92 1.32 -9.23 -17.41
CA ARG A 92 2.73 -8.80 -17.30
C ARG A 92 2.80 -7.29 -17.48
N PRO A 93 3.22 -6.53 -16.47
CA PRO A 93 3.46 -5.10 -16.58
C PRO A 93 4.48 -4.76 -17.68
N LYS A 94 4.20 -3.73 -18.47
CA LYS A 94 5.13 -3.20 -19.48
C LYS A 94 6.16 -2.27 -18.85
N TYR A 95 5.76 -1.56 -17.81
CA TYR A 95 6.62 -0.64 -17.07
C TYR A 95 6.14 -0.48 -15.63
N TYR A 96 7.03 0.05 -14.83
CA TYR A 96 6.79 0.43 -13.45
C TYR A 96 7.07 1.91 -13.26
N CYS A 97 6.40 2.53 -12.31
CA CYS A 97 6.66 3.90 -11.87
C CYS A 97 6.91 3.91 -10.36
N ILE A 98 7.91 4.67 -9.92
CA ILE A 98 8.19 4.92 -8.52
C ILE A 98 7.93 6.38 -8.20
N ASP A 99 7.33 6.64 -7.05
CA ASP A 99 7.23 7.97 -6.46
C ASP A 99 6.97 7.88 -4.95
N SER A 100 7.00 9.03 -4.28
CA SER A 100 6.81 9.16 -2.84
C SER A 100 5.83 10.27 -2.52
N SER A 101 5.03 10.08 -1.48
CA SER A 101 4.15 11.09 -0.91
C SER A 101 4.46 11.31 0.57
N TYR A 102 4.26 12.54 1.04
CA TYR A 102 4.41 12.87 2.46
C TYR A 102 3.10 12.64 3.19
N VAL A 103 3.17 11.86 4.25
CA VAL A 103 2.06 11.60 5.15
C VAL A 103 2.30 12.38 6.45
N LYS A 104 1.41 13.32 6.77
CA LYS A 104 1.48 14.06 8.04
C LYS A 104 1.50 13.08 9.20
N ASN A 105 2.44 13.24 10.12
CA ASN A 105 2.60 12.36 11.27
C ASN A 105 2.21 13.07 12.57
N VAL A 106 1.17 12.57 13.24
CA VAL A 106 0.69 13.14 14.52
C VAL A 106 1.29 12.40 15.70
N TYR A 107 1.19 11.08 15.74
CA TYR A 107 1.60 10.26 16.90
C TYR A 107 2.66 9.19 16.58
N GLY A 108 3.06 9.05 15.31
CA GLY A 108 4.05 8.03 14.90
C GLY A 108 5.40 8.26 15.58
N ARG A 109 6.01 7.18 16.06
CA ARG A 109 7.30 7.19 16.77
C ARG A 109 8.47 6.79 15.89
N ASP A 110 8.24 5.92 14.93
CA ASP A 110 9.18 5.42 13.94
C ASP A 110 8.94 6.04 12.54
N CYS A 111 9.89 5.94 11.63
CA CYS A 111 9.81 6.47 10.27
C CYS A 111 9.28 7.91 10.24
N THR A 112 9.78 8.77 11.12
CA THR A 112 9.35 10.16 11.24
C THR A 112 10.53 11.11 11.06
N GLY A 113 10.33 12.19 10.32
CA GLY A 113 11.33 13.22 10.06
C GLY A 113 10.66 14.54 9.63
N ARG A 114 11.46 15.55 9.38
CA ARG A 114 10.98 16.85 8.92
C ARG A 114 10.55 16.76 7.46
N ASN A 115 9.37 17.29 7.14
CA ASN A 115 8.92 17.46 5.76
C ASN A 115 9.52 18.74 5.18
N PRO A 116 10.41 18.68 4.18
CA PRO A 116 11.05 19.86 3.61
C PRO A 116 10.05 20.76 2.84
N THR A 117 8.91 20.20 2.39
CA THR A 117 7.91 20.92 1.61
C THR A 117 6.78 21.50 2.47
N ASP A 118 6.68 21.15 3.76
CA ASP A 118 5.67 21.64 4.70
C ASP A 118 6.33 22.24 5.96
N ARG A 119 7.13 23.27 5.78
CA ARG A 119 7.75 24.07 6.86
C ARG A 119 8.46 23.23 7.94
N GLY A 120 9.01 22.08 7.58
CA GLY A 120 9.70 21.18 8.50
C GLY A 120 8.77 20.44 9.49
N ARG A 121 7.46 20.39 9.26
CA ARG A 121 6.52 19.63 10.10
C ARG A 121 6.85 18.13 10.05
N ARG A 122 6.50 17.44 11.13
CA ARG A 122 6.73 15.98 11.22
C ARG A 122 5.91 15.23 10.17
N ALA A 123 6.59 14.40 9.39
CA ALA A 123 5.97 13.55 8.40
C ALA A 123 6.67 12.19 8.29
N SER A 124 5.94 11.21 7.80
CA SER A 124 6.48 9.98 7.22
C SER A 124 6.44 10.10 5.71
N LYS A 125 7.41 9.52 5.02
CA LYS A 125 7.44 9.46 3.56
C LYS A 125 7.03 8.07 3.12
N LEU A 126 5.86 7.96 2.47
CA LEU A 126 5.36 6.73 1.87
C LEU A 126 5.81 6.67 0.43
N SER A 127 6.56 5.64 0.08
CA SER A 127 7.04 5.39 -1.26
C SER A 127 6.45 4.10 -1.81
N THR A 128 6.20 4.04 -3.11
CA THR A 128 5.62 2.86 -3.76
C THR A 128 6.17 2.70 -5.18
N ILE A 129 6.19 1.45 -5.65
CA ILE A 129 6.32 1.10 -7.06
C ILE A 129 4.96 0.62 -7.53
N VAL A 130 4.41 1.26 -8.56
CA VAL A 130 3.20 0.82 -9.24
C VAL A 130 3.50 0.38 -10.66
N ASP A 131 2.69 -0.52 -11.19
CA ASP A 131 2.76 -0.93 -12.60
C ASP A 131 2.02 0.04 -13.55
N ASP A 132 1.98 -0.29 -14.83
CA ASP A 132 1.33 0.47 -15.89
C ASP A 132 -0.20 0.58 -15.76
N MET A 133 -0.81 -0.17 -14.83
CA MET A 133 -2.22 -0.06 -14.43
C MET A 133 -2.42 0.72 -13.12
N GLY A 134 -1.34 1.15 -12.49
CA GLY A 134 -1.37 1.82 -11.19
C GLY A 134 -1.60 0.86 -10.02
N ILE A 135 -1.27 -0.43 -10.18
CA ILE A 135 -1.32 -1.42 -9.11
C ILE A 135 0.00 -1.39 -8.33
N PRO A 136 -0.01 -1.20 -7.01
CA PRO A 136 1.20 -1.14 -6.22
C PRO A 136 1.83 -2.53 -6.03
N HIS A 137 3.12 -2.63 -6.32
CA HIS A 137 3.91 -3.85 -6.15
C HIS A 137 4.70 -3.88 -4.84
N THR A 138 4.82 -2.74 -4.17
CA THR A 138 5.47 -2.62 -2.87
C THR A 138 5.12 -1.29 -2.21
N PHE A 139 5.25 -1.23 -0.88
CA PHE A 139 5.24 0.00 -0.11
C PHE A 139 6.45 0.04 0.82
N HIS A 140 7.08 1.19 0.91
CA HIS A 140 8.14 1.46 1.86
C HIS A 140 7.88 2.79 2.56
N ALA A 141 8.10 2.83 3.86
CA ALA A 141 7.96 4.05 4.64
C ALA A 141 9.31 4.45 5.25
N ALA A 142 9.61 5.73 5.16
CA ALA A 142 10.85 6.31 5.67
C ALA A 142 10.56 7.63 6.43
N PRO A 143 11.54 8.17 7.18
CA PRO A 143 11.46 9.52 7.70
C PRO A 143 11.23 10.56 6.59
N GLY A 144 10.44 11.62 6.87
CA GLY A 144 10.09 12.64 5.89
C GLY A 144 11.28 13.35 5.23
N ASN A 145 12.41 13.43 5.90
CA ASN A 145 13.65 14.02 5.37
C ASN A 145 14.53 13.06 4.56
N THR A 146 14.07 11.83 4.32
CA THR A 146 14.82 10.86 3.51
C THR A 146 14.82 11.28 2.04
N SER A 147 15.99 11.34 1.40
CA SER A 147 16.11 11.66 -0.02
C SER A 147 15.57 10.53 -0.90
N ASP A 148 14.98 10.88 -2.04
CA ASP A 148 14.41 9.91 -2.99
C ASP A 148 15.45 8.93 -3.53
N GLN A 149 16.70 9.37 -3.66
CA GLN A 149 17.80 8.50 -4.10
C GLN A 149 18.02 7.27 -3.21
N ARG A 150 17.64 7.34 -1.93
CA ARG A 150 17.81 6.25 -0.98
C ARG A 150 16.61 5.29 -0.94
N LEU A 151 15.55 5.57 -1.70
CA LEU A 151 14.28 4.84 -1.60
C LEU A 151 14.09 3.77 -2.68
N LEU A 152 14.83 3.84 -3.81
CA LEU A 152 14.65 2.91 -4.91
C LEU A 152 15.07 1.47 -4.52
N GLU A 153 16.26 1.32 -3.94
CA GLU A 153 16.78 0.00 -3.56
C GLU A 153 15.87 -0.70 -2.52
N PRO A 154 15.50 -0.06 -1.38
CA PRO A 154 14.57 -0.69 -0.43
C PRO A 154 13.23 -1.08 -1.05
N LEU A 155 12.73 -0.32 -2.02
CA LEU A 155 11.49 -0.66 -2.72
C LEU A 155 11.67 -1.85 -3.66
N LEU A 156 12.76 -1.91 -4.42
CA LEU A 156 13.05 -3.03 -5.30
C LEU A 156 13.26 -4.33 -4.51
N SER A 157 14.02 -4.28 -3.41
CA SER A 157 14.27 -5.44 -2.55
C SER A 157 13.02 -5.95 -1.83
N GLN A 158 12.02 -5.10 -1.64
CA GLN A 158 10.75 -5.41 -0.97
C GLN A 158 9.59 -5.66 -1.94
N MET A 159 9.84 -5.76 -3.26
CA MET A 159 8.78 -6.06 -4.21
C MET A 159 8.10 -7.39 -3.84
N LEU A 160 6.77 -7.35 -3.77
CA LEU A 160 5.93 -8.47 -3.32
C LEU A 160 5.90 -9.63 -4.32
N VAL A 161 6.12 -9.32 -5.59
CA VAL A 161 6.35 -10.27 -6.69
C VAL A 161 7.54 -9.78 -7.50
N PRO A 162 8.39 -10.67 -8.04
CA PRO A 162 9.54 -10.27 -8.84
C PRO A 162 9.12 -9.37 -10.01
N PRO A 163 9.90 -8.34 -10.34
CA PRO A 163 9.61 -7.50 -11.48
C PRO A 163 9.74 -8.28 -12.79
N VAL A 164 8.97 -7.86 -13.80
CA VAL A 164 9.05 -8.46 -15.14
C VAL A 164 10.40 -8.08 -15.77
N PRO A 165 11.21 -9.05 -16.20
CA PRO A 165 12.50 -8.78 -16.84
C PRO A 165 12.34 -7.86 -18.05
N ALA A 166 13.29 -6.93 -18.21
CA ALA A 166 13.34 -5.93 -19.26
C ALA A 166 12.19 -4.91 -19.27
N ALA A 167 11.29 -4.91 -18.26
CA ALA A 167 10.32 -3.83 -18.10
C ALA A 167 11.04 -2.49 -17.79
N GLU A 168 10.41 -1.39 -18.17
CA GLU A 168 10.93 -0.05 -17.91
C GLU A 168 10.61 0.42 -16.48
N MET A 169 11.57 1.03 -15.79
CA MET A 169 11.37 1.68 -14.48
C MET A 169 11.44 3.19 -14.63
N PHE A 170 10.30 3.86 -14.51
CA PHE A 170 10.20 5.32 -14.56
C PHE A 170 10.33 5.92 -13.15
N ALA A 171 11.21 6.91 -13.01
CA ALA A 171 11.40 7.64 -11.77
C ALA A 171 11.67 9.11 -12.03
N ASP A 172 11.36 9.97 -11.05
CA ASP A 172 11.65 11.40 -11.14
C ASP A 172 13.15 11.71 -10.99
N LYS A 173 13.51 12.96 -11.27
CA LYS A 173 14.85 13.54 -11.10
C LYS A 173 15.41 13.38 -9.68
N GLY A 174 14.53 13.29 -8.68
CA GLY A 174 14.90 13.01 -7.30
C GLY A 174 15.63 11.68 -7.12
N TYR A 175 15.36 10.70 -7.98
CA TYR A 175 15.99 9.37 -7.97
C TYR A 175 17.26 9.28 -8.81
N ASP A 176 17.67 10.34 -9.52
CA ASP A 176 18.80 10.32 -10.45
C ASP A 176 20.14 10.12 -9.75
N SER A 177 20.70 8.92 -9.88
CA SER A 177 22.04 8.55 -9.44
C SER A 177 22.55 7.34 -10.22
N ALA A 178 23.88 7.22 -10.36
CA ALA A 178 24.52 6.05 -10.99
C ALA A 178 24.16 4.76 -10.23
N ARG A 179 24.08 4.83 -8.89
CA ARG A 179 23.71 3.71 -8.02
C ARG A 179 22.31 3.21 -8.32
N ASN A 180 21.31 4.10 -8.44
CA ASN A 180 19.95 3.71 -8.73
C ASN A 180 19.80 3.09 -10.12
N ARG A 181 20.56 3.56 -11.11
CA ARG A 181 20.60 2.92 -12.44
C ARG A 181 21.22 1.53 -12.37
N ALA A 182 22.25 1.33 -11.53
CA ALA A 182 22.82 0.01 -11.27
C ALA A 182 21.78 -0.91 -10.64
N HIS A 183 21.07 -0.47 -9.59
CA HIS A 183 20.00 -1.26 -8.97
C HIS A 183 18.90 -1.66 -9.97
N CYS A 184 18.46 -0.76 -10.86
CA CYS A 184 17.51 -1.16 -11.91
C CYS A 184 18.05 -2.35 -12.73
N ARG A 185 19.32 -2.31 -13.15
CA ARG A 185 19.94 -3.40 -13.94
C ARG A 185 20.05 -4.70 -13.14
N GLU A 186 20.41 -4.63 -11.85
CA GLU A 186 20.49 -5.79 -10.94
C GLU A 186 19.15 -6.52 -10.83
N TYR A 187 18.04 -5.77 -10.86
CA TYR A 187 16.69 -6.34 -10.87
C TYR A 187 16.14 -6.62 -12.28
N GLY A 188 16.99 -6.58 -13.30
CA GLY A 188 16.62 -6.87 -14.69
C GLY A 188 15.74 -5.81 -15.36
N LEU A 189 15.68 -4.59 -14.80
CA LEU A 189 14.84 -3.48 -15.28
C LEU A 189 15.64 -2.53 -16.17
N ARG A 190 14.96 -1.91 -17.15
CA ARG A 190 15.52 -0.83 -17.96
C ARG A 190 15.24 0.50 -17.27
N ASP A 191 16.28 1.19 -16.82
CA ASP A 191 16.12 2.48 -16.16
C ASP A 191 15.60 3.56 -17.13
N ARG A 192 14.59 4.30 -16.69
CA ARG A 192 14.02 5.51 -17.31
C ARG A 192 13.96 6.63 -16.26
N ILE A 193 14.99 6.73 -15.43
CA ILE A 193 15.13 7.77 -14.42
C ILE A 193 15.45 9.08 -15.11
N PHE A 194 14.67 10.13 -14.82
CA PHE A 194 14.88 11.44 -15.41
C PHE A 194 16.21 12.05 -14.95
N LYS A 195 16.98 12.57 -15.89
CA LYS A 195 18.25 13.24 -15.60
C LYS A 195 17.99 14.66 -15.08
N ARG A 196 18.75 15.08 -14.07
CA ARG A 196 18.57 16.39 -13.41
C ARG A 196 18.77 17.60 -14.33
N ARG A 197 19.62 17.49 -15.34
CA ARG A 197 20.02 18.61 -16.22
C ARG A 197 19.47 18.50 -17.65
N THR A 198 18.45 17.69 -17.88
CA THR A 198 17.84 17.52 -19.20
C THR A 198 16.37 17.87 -19.20
N ILE A 199 15.89 18.39 -20.35
CA ILE A 199 14.46 18.55 -20.61
C ILE A 199 13.91 17.15 -20.91
N ASN A 200 12.94 16.69 -20.12
CA ASN A 200 12.29 15.41 -20.32
C ASN A 200 11.16 15.56 -21.33
N GLY A 201 11.05 14.64 -22.27
CA GLY A 201 10.01 14.67 -23.30
C GLY A 201 8.60 14.36 -22.76
N PRO A 202 7.54 14.81 -23.48
CA PRO A 202 6.13 14.66 -23.06
C PRO A 202 5.70 13.21 -22.81
N ARG A 203 6.22 12.24 -23.56
CA ARG A 203 5.87 10.82 -23.42
C ARG A 203 6.26 10.20 -22.08
N THR A 204 7.35 10.68 -21.48
CA THR A 204 7.81 10.20 -20.17
C THR A 204 6.96 10.74 -19.03
N HIS A 205 6.45 11.96 -19.15
CA HIS A 205 5.51 12.53 -18.18
C HIS A 205 4.16 11.80 -18.22
N ALA A 206 3.65 11.46 -19.40
CA ALA A 206 2.38 10.75 -19.55
C ALA A 206 2.39 9.37 -18.84
N LYS A 207 3.50 8.62 -18.92
CA LYS A 207 3.62 7.32 -18.23
C LYS A 207 3.62 7.48 -16.69
N ARG A 208 4.19 8.57 -16.15
CA ARG A 208 4.18 8.83 -14.70
C ARG A 208 2.80 9.19 -14.15
N GLY A 209 1.86 9.63 -14.95
CA GLY A 209 0.49 9.92 -14.53
C GLY A 209 -0.22 8.73 -13.87
N VAL A 210 0.26 7.48 -14.04
CA VAL A 210 -0.32 6.32 -13.33
C VAL A 210 -0.03 6.35 -11.84
N ILE A 211 1.16 6.79 -11.41
CA ILE A 211 1.48 6.84 -9.99
C ILE A 211 0.82 8.04 -9.30
N GLU A 212 0.65 9.15 -10.01
CA GLU A 212 -0.13 10.30 -9.53
C GLU A 212 -1.59 9.91 -9.30
N ARG A 213 -2.19 9.15 -10.24
CA ARG A 213 -3.55 8.59 -10.08
C ARG A 213 -3.62 7.62 -8.91
N PHE A 214 -2.57 6.81 -8.68
CA PHE A 214 -2.52 5.93 -7.51
C PHE A 214 -2.57 6.73 -6.21
N PHE A 215 -1.75 7.77 -6.03
CA PHE A 215 -1.79 8.61 -4.84
C PHE A 215 -3.12 9.33 -4.69
N SER A 216 -3.68 9.89 -5.77
CA SER A 216 -5.02 10.51 -5.74
C SER A 216 -6.11 9.53 -5.31
N TRP A 217 -5.98 8.25 -5.68
CA TRP A 217 -6.89 7.21 -5.22
C TRP A 217 -6.62 6.81 -3.77
N HIS A 218 -5.35 6.63 -3.37
CA HIS A 218 -4.93 6.33 -2.00
C HIS A 218 -5.46 7.37 -1.01
N ASP A 219 -5.43 8.62 -1.38
CA ASP A 219 -5.87 9.76 -0.56
C ASP A 219 -7.40 9.79 -0.32
N LYS A 220 -8.18 9.04 -1.11
CA LYS A 220 -9.61 8.82 -0.83
C LYS A 220 -9.85 8.00 0.43
N TYR A 221 -8.86 7.23 0.88
CA TYR A 221 -8.88 6.56 2.17
C TYR A 221 -8.43 7.54 3.26
N ARG A 222 -9.38 8.26 3.83
CA ARG A 222 -9.13 9.39 4.73
C ARG A 222 -8.25 9.07 5.94
N ARG A 223 -8.26 7.82 6.40
CA ARG A 223 -7.38 7.38 7.49
C ARG A 223 -5.90 7.37 7.08
N LEU A 224 -5.60 7.24 5.80
CA LEU A 224 -4.24 7.17 5.27
C LEU A 224 -3.63 8.55 4.97
N LEU A 225 -4.44 9.62 4.92
CA LEU A 225 -3.97 11.01 4.72
C LEU A 225 -3.10 11.51 5.88
N VAL A 226 -3.38 11.03 7.09
CA VAL A 226 -2.69 11.44 8.31
C VAL A 226 -2.40 10.22 9.15
N ARG A 227 -1.14 10.04 9.50
CA ARG A 227 -0.71 8.95 10.36
C ARG A 227 -0.97 9.28 11.84
N TYR A 228 -1.87 8.53 12.44
CA TYR A 228 -2.15 8.53 13.88
C TYR A 228 -1.54 7.31 14.58
N GLU A 229 -1.12 6.31 13.85
CA GLU A 229 -0.55 5.06 14.34
C GLU A 229 0.87 5.30 14.85
N GLN A 230 1.17 4.80 16.08
CA GLN A 230 2.50 4.92 16.66
C GLN A 230 3.54 4.12 15.88
N GLY A 231 3.23 2.87 15.52
CA GLY A 231 4.07 2.01 14.70
C GLY A 231 3.73 2.11 13.22
N ILE A 232 4.74 2.25 12.36
CA ILE A 232 4.56 2.33 10.90
C ILE A 232 3.97 1.06 10.32
N GLY A 233 4.23 -0.10 10.92
CA GLY A 233 3.70 -1.39 10.45
C GLY A 233 2.16 -1.41 10.41
N ILE A 234 1.49 -0.83 11.41
CA ILE A 234 0.02 -0.73 11.43
C ILE A 234 -0.49 0.14 10.28
N TYR A 235 0.19 1.27 10.03
CA TYR A 235 -0.15 2.15 8.91
C TYR A 235 0.02 1.45 7.56
N LEU A 236 1.13 0.71 7.35
CA LEU A 236 1.36 -0.04 6.13
C LEU A 236 0.33 -1.16 5.93
N GLU A 237 -0.07 -1.84 6.98
CA GLU A 237 -1.13 -2.86 6.90
C GLU A 237 -2.48 -2.25 6.46
N MET A 238 -2.86 -1.07 6.97
CA MET A 238 -4.03 -0.35 6.47
C MET A 238 -3.86 0.08 4.99
N THR A 239 -2.65 0.43 4.58
CA THR A 239 -2.32 0.73 3.18
C THR A 239 -2.50 -0.52 2.30
N TYR A 240 -2.07 -1.71 2.75
CA TYR A 240 -2.32 -2.98 2.05
C TYR A 240 -3.81 -3.34 1.98
N LEU A 241 -4.58 -3.08 3.04
CA LEU A 241 -6.04 -3.25 3.01
C LEU A 241 -6.67 -2.38 1.91
N ALA A 242 -6.26 -1.10 1.83
CA ALA A 242 -6.73 -0.19 0.79
C ALA A 242 -6.30 -0.63 -0.62
N ALA A 243 -5.03 -1.04 -0.78
CA ALA A 243 -4.49 -1.54 -2.05
C ALA A 243 -5.20 -2.82 -2.53
N GLY A 244 -5.56 -3.71 -1.59
CA GLY A 244 -6.37 -4.90 -1.90
C GLY A 244 -7.75 -4.54 -2.46
N ASN A 245 -8.39 -3.50 -1.94
CA ASN A 245 -9.63 -3.00 -2.49
C ASN A 245 -9.44 -2.38 -3.88
N LEU A 246 -8.34 -1.65 -4.11
CA LEU A 246 -8.03 -1.11 -5.45
C LEU A 246 -7.87 -2.24 -6.47
N LEU A 247 -7.02 -3.21 -6.17
CA LEU A 247 -6.71 -4.31 -7.09
C LEU A 247 -7.95 -5.17 -7.36
N ALA A 248 -8.75 -5.44 -6.33
CA ALA A 248 -9.97 -6.22 -6.46
C ALA A 248 -11.05 -5.54 -7.33
N ASN A 249 -11.06 -4.21 -7.43
CA ASN A 249 -12.03 -3.50 -8.26
C ASN A 249 -11.56 -3.28 -9.70
N ARG A 250 -10.41 -3.81 -10.11
CA ARG A 250 -9.96 -3.74 -11.50
C ARG A 250 -10.61 -4.85 -12.34
N GLU A 251 -10.98 -4.52 -13.57
CA GLU A 251 -11.66 -5.40 -14.54
C GLU A 251 -10.92 -6.71 -14.86
N ILE A 252 -9.64 -6.80 -14.51
CA ILE A 252 -8.75 -7.93 -14.77
C ILE A 252 -9.25 -9.24 -14.13
N PHE A 253 -10.11 -9.18 -13.13
CA PHE A 253 -10.71 -10.35 -12.49
C PHE A 253 -12.06 -10.75 -13.07
N GLY A 254 -12.42 -10.25 -14.27
CA GLY A 254 -13.60 -10.71 -15.02
C GLY A 254 -14.94 -10.25 -14.44
N VAL A 255 -14.95 -9.12 -13.76
CA VAL A 255 -16.20 -8.43 -13.43
C VAL A 255 -16.40 -7.38 -14.51
N GLY A 256 -17.02 -7.82 -15.59
CA GLY A 256 -17.50 -6.93 -16.64
C GLY A 256 -18.43 -5.88 -16.03
N SER A 257 -18.33 -4.68 -16.57
CA SER A 257 -19.29 -3.61 -16.44
C SER A 257 -20.73 -4.14 -16.54
N VAL A 258 -21.51 -3.91 -15.51
CA VAL A 258 -22.95 -3.67 -15.59
C VAL A 258 -23.17 -2.31 -14.97
#